data_786065a2fd67d85c947fc4d443acb151
#
_entry.id   786065a2fd67d85c947fc4d443acb151
#
_cell.length_a   1.000
_cell.length_b   1.000
_cell.length_c   1.000
_cell.angle_alpha   90.00
_cell.angle_beta   90.00
_cell.angle_gamma   90.00
#
_symmetry.space_group_name_H-M   'P 1'
#
loop_
_entity.id
_entity.type
_entity.pdbx_description
1 polymer ?
#
loop_
_entity_poly.entity_id
_entity_poly.type
_entity_poly.pdbx_seq_one_letter_code
_entity_poly.pdbx_strand_id
1 'polypeptide(L)'
;RSSRGLGDVYKRQIETHVIKKLPANWKVSAEAFLEAYHVLETHSEGVYTAGDANADYDIFGDHISRFVHTIGYTSPHIEENRPSQQEIYDILMGRRTDEGAGKKLPDGLTAREAYAEHVQNDMKEKYKQDFSSLTVTETIDSIEYFVFPNAFFFPGLQLSMVYRFRPNGVDGALFDLLFLRPKPIDGPCPPPPDAFELEIEDSYTKCPGTEFLGAVYDQDTNNLLSQTKGFKTSLKKGQSLGNYQEARTRHLHQTLDKYLEEKNG
;
A
#
# COMPACT_ATOMS: atom_id res chain seq x y z
N ARG A 1 -17.22 -22.31 -2.68
CA ARG A 1 -15.89 -21.68 -2.62
C ARG A 1 -15.97 -20.57 -1.60
N SER A 2 -15.27 -20.71 -0.49
CA SER A 2 -15.11 -19.58 0.43
C SER A 2 -14.48 -18.42 -0.34
N SER A 3 -15.10 -17.25 -0.28
CA SER A 3 -14.54 -16.00 -0.79
C SER A 3 -13.28 -15.68 0.03
N ARG A 4 -12.15 -16.21 -0.39
CA ARG A 4 -10.84 -15.82 0.11
C ARG A 4 -10.57 -14.42 -0.46
N GLY A 5 -10.59 -13.43 0.35
CA GLY A 5 -10.46 -12.04 -0.07
C GLY A 5 -10.91 -11.12 1.06
N LEU A 6 -11.60 -10.04 0.77
CA LEU A 6 -12.18 -9.10 1.75
C LEU A 6 -12.87 -9.77 2.97
N GLY A 7 -13.30 -11.07 2.82
CA GLY A 7 -13.99 -11.83 3.86
C GLY A 7 -13.23 -12.06 5.16
N ASP A 8 -11.91 -11.89 5.21
CA ASP A 8 -11.12 -12.17 6.41
C ASP A 8 -10.69 -10.90 7.17
N VAL A 9 -11.03 -9.70 6.69
CA VAL A 9 -10.75 -8.45 7.40
C VAL A 9 -11.41 -8.43 8.80
N TYR A 10 -12.58 -9.04 8.96
CA TYR A 10 -13.25 -9.17 10.28
C TYR A 10 -12.52 -10.09 11.27
N LYS A 11 -11.58 -10.90 10.81
CA LYS A 11 -10.70 -11.72 11.65
C LYS A 11 -9.46 -10.98 12.10
N ARG A 12 -9.38 -9.68 11.84
CA ARG A 12 -8.26 -8.83 12.19
C ARG A 12 -8.67 -7.80 13.22
N GLN A 13 -7.68 -7.27 13.90
CA GLN A 13 -7.82 -6.18 14.88
C GLN A 13 -6.80 -5.10 14.57
N ILE A 14 -7.08 -3.87 15.00
CA ILE A 14 -6.16 -2.75 14.85
C ILE A 14 -5.00 -2.95 15.81
N GLU A 15 -3.78 -2.94 15.28
CA GLU A 15 -2.52 -2.99 16.02
C GLU A 15 -1.95 -1.58 16.24
N THR A 16 -2.00 -0.74 15.20
CA THR A 16 -1.53 0.64 15.26
C THR A 16 -2.51 1.53 14.52
N HIS A 17 -2.79 2.71 15.06
CA HIS A 17 -3.61 3.73 14.44
C HIS A 17 -2.83 5.04 14.38
N VAL A 18 -2.58 5.54 13.18
CA VAL A 18 -1.96 6.84 12.93
C VAL A 18 -2.98 7.78 12.29
N ILE A 19 -3.00 9.04 12.71
CA ILE A 19 -3.71 10.12 12.02
C ILE A 19 -2.69 11.16 11.62
N LYS A 20 -2.44 11.30 10.33
CA LYS A 20 -1.48 12.27 9.77
C LYS A 20 -2.22 13.41 9.10
N LYS A 21 -1.86 14.67 9.43
CA LYS A 21 -2.29 15.84 8.66
C LYS A 21 -1.51 15.92 7.35
N LEU A 22 -2.21 16.13 6.24
CA LEU A 22 -1.63 16.21 4.90
C LEU A 22 -1.86 17.61 4.29
N PRO A 23 -0.86 18.17 3.58
CA PRO A 23 -0.93 19.52 2.97
C PRO A 23 -1.56 19.47 1.57
N ALA A 24 -2.57 18.65 1.36
CA ALA A 24 -3.24 18.44 0.08
C ALA A 24 -4.72 18.12 0.27
N ASN A 25 -5.53 18.45 -0.73
CA ASN A 25 -6.93 18.02 -0.78
C ASN A 25 -7.04 16.50 -0.66
N TRP A 26 -8.12 16.02 -0.02
CA TRP A 26 -8.32 14.60 0.22
C TRP A 26 -8.32 13.72 -1.05
N LYS A 27 -8.79 14.27 -2.20
CA LYS A 27 -8.76 13.55 -3.49
C LYS A 27 -7.33 13.39 -3.99
N VAL A 28 -6.56 14.48 -4.01
CA VAL A 28 -5.14 14.45 -4.38
C VAL A 28 -4.36 13.49 -3.50
N SER A 29 -4.65 13.50 -2.19
CA SER A 29 -4.04 12.59 -1.23
C SER A 29 -4.40 11.12 -1.50
N ALA A 30 -5.67 10.84 -1.83
CA ALA A 30 -6.12 9.49 -2.18
C ALA A 30 -5.55 9.02 -3.53
N GLU A 31 -5.46 9.92 -4.53
CA GLU A 31 -4.95 9.60 -5.86
C GLU A 31 -3.51 9.08 -5.84
N ALA A 32 -2.67 9.59 -4.92
CA ALA A 32 -1.30 9.13 -4.74
C ALA A 32 -1.19 7.64 -4.35
N PHE A 33 -2.29 7.00 -3.95
CA PHE A 33 -2.34 5.59 -3.56
C PHE A 33 -3.21 4.74 -4.51
N LEU A 34 -3.69 5.31 -5.61
CA LEU A 34 -4.51 4.59 -6.60
C LEU A 34 -3.71 3.94 -7.74
N GLU A 35 -2.42 4.18 -7.80
CA GLU A 35 -1.53 3.63 -8.82
C GLU A 35 -0.19 3.25 -8.19
N ALA A 36 0.62 2.47 -8.90
CA ALA A 36 1.92 1.98 -8.42
C ALA A 36 3.10 2.44 -9.29
N TYR A 37 2.87 3.10 -10.43
CA TYR A 37 3.96 3.46 -11.34
C TYR A 37 4.86 4.58 -10.81
N HIS A 38 4.42 5.32 -9.77
CA HIS A 38 5.25 6.33 -9.09
C HIS A 38 6.45 5.72 -8.34
N VAL A 39 6.46 4.38 -8.11
CA VAL A 39 7.57 3.69 -7.43
C VAL A 39 8.91 4.01 -8.06
N LEU A 40 8.97 4.11 -9.41
CA LEU A 40 10.22 4.42 -10.12
C LEU A 40 10.87 5.72 -9.66
N GLU A 41 10.08 6.76 -9.45
CA GLU A 41 10.57 8.11 -9.11
C GLU A 41 10.52 8.40 -7.60
N THR A 42 9.52 7.87 -6.91
CA THR A 42 9.29 8.17 -5.48
C THR A 42 10.02 7.21 -4.56
N HIS A 43 10.09 5.92 -4.93
CA HIS A 43 10.69 4.84 -4.13
C HIS A 43 11.81 4.17 -4.91
N SER A 44 12.84 4.92 -5.28
CA SER A 44 13.93 4.43 -6.16
C SER A 44 14.62 3.18 -5.62
N GLU A 45 14.69 2.98 -4.32
CA GLU A 45 15.19 1.77 -3.68
C GLU A 45 14.26 0.57 -3.83
N GLY A 46 12.98 0.80 -4.06
CA GLY A 46 11.96 -0.24 -4.27
C GLY A 46 11.98 -0.90 -5.64
N VAL A 47 12.60 -0.25 -6.64
CA VAL A 47 12.55 -0.70 -8.05
C VAL A 47 13.14 -2.10 -8.29
N TYR A 48 13.97 -2.58 -7.38
CA TYR A 48 14.58 -3.92 -7.50
C TYR A 48 13.65 -5.03 -7.03
N THR A 49 12.66 -4.73 -6.18
CA THR A 49 11.78 -5.73 -5.56
C THR A 49 10.29 -5.41 -5.61
N ALA A 50 9.93 -4.21 -6.06
CA ALA A 50 8.53 -3.76 -6.15
C ALA A 50 8.35 -3.00 -7.48
N GLY A 51 8.47 -3.74 -8.59
CA GLY A 51 8.46 -3.17 -9.93
C GLY A 51 7.14 -2.47 -10.25
N ASP A 52 7.21 -1.20 -10.58
CA ASP A 52 6.12 -0.27 -10.79
C ASP A 52 5.13 -0.67 -11.88
N ALA A 53 5.62 -1.14 -13.03
CA ALA A 53 4.78 -1.56 -14.16
C ALA A 53 4.18 -2.97 -13.99
N ASN A 54 4.50 -3.68 -12.91
CA ASN A 54 3.98 -5.01 -12.60
C ASN A 54 2.70 -4.95 -11.73
N ALA A 55 1.87 -3.94 -11.91
CA ALA A 55 0.61 -3.80 -11.22
C ALA A 55 -0.57 -4.04 -12.16
N ASP A 56 -1.51 -4.88 -11.71
CA ASP A 56 -2.78 -5.13 -12.40
C ASP A 56 -3.89 -4.29 -11.77
N TYR A 57 -4.73 -3.68 -12.62
CA TYR A 57 -5.81 -2.79 -12.20
C TYR A 57 -7.18 -3.32 -12.63
N ASP A 58 -8.10 -3.44 -11.66
CA ASP A 58 -9.47 -3.88 -11.87
C ASP A 58 -10.49 -2.84 -11.40
N ILE A 59 -11.59 -2.75 -12.13
CA ILE A 59 -12.75 -1.91 -11.79
C ILE A 59 -13.97 -2.81 -11.59
N PHE A 60 -14.66 -2.67 -10.45
CA PHE A 60 -15.85 -3.45 -10.09
C PHE A 60 -17.04 -2.53 -9.83
N GLY A 61 -17.87 -2.33 -10.83
CA GLY A 61 -19.01 -1.42 -10.75
C GLY A 61 -18.56 0.02 -10.50
N ASP A 62 -19.38 0.81 -9.80
CA ASP A 62 -19.13 2.25 -9.60
C ASP A 62 -18.28 2.56 -8.37
N HIS A 63 -18.21 1.67 -7.37
CA HIS A 63 -17.69 2.02 -6.05
C HIS A 63 -16.41 1.30 -5.64
N ILE A 64 -16.00 0.27 -6.39
CA ILE A 64 -14.88 -0.57 -5.99
C ILE A 64 -13.88 -0.67 -7.13
N SER A 65 -12.62 -0.51 -6.80
CA SER A 65 -11.50 -0.85 -7.69
C SER A 65 -10.41 -1.58 -6.91
N ARG A 66 -9.53 -2.27 -7.62
CA ARG A 66 -8.42 -3.00 -7.02
C ARG A 66 -7.16 -2.77 -7.82
N PHE A 67 -6.01 -2.77 -7.15
CA PHE A 67 -4.78 -3.19 -7.79
C PHE A 67 -4.16 -4.40 -7.09
N VAL A 68 -3.33 -5.12 -7.83
CA VAL A 68 -2.40 -6.11 -7.32
C VAL A 68 -1.01 -5.72 -7.78
N HIS A 69 -0.19 -5.26 -6.86
CA HIS A 69 1.19 -4.86 -7.13
C HIS A 69 2.13 -5.97 -6.68
N THR A 70 2.82 -6.55 -7.63
CA THR A 70 3.63 -7.75 -7.40
C THR A 70 4.95 -7.41 -6.73
N ILE A 71 5.23 -8.04 -5.59
CA ILE A 71 6.47 -7.91 -4.84
C ILE A 71 7.46 -9.03 -5.22
N GLY A 72 8.75 -8.73 -5.21
CA GLY A 72 9.82 -9.67 -5.57
C GLY A 72 10.10 -9.74 -7.07
N TYR A 73 9.69 -8.73 -7.83
CA TYR A 73 10.08 -8.51 -9.21
C TYR A 73 10.78 -7.17 -9.37
N THR A 74 11.84 -7.17 -10.17
CA THR A 74 12.52 -5.93 -10.55
C THR A 74 11.67 -5.16 -11.57
N SER A 75 11.65 -3.83 -11.45
CA SER A 75 11.02 -2.96 -12.45
C SER A 75 11.50 -3.28 -13.87
N PRO A 76 10.61 -3.36 -14.86
CA PRO A 76 11.00 -3.58 -16.26
C PRO A 76 11.82 -2.40 -16.81
N HIS A 77 11.79 -1.22 -16.18
CA HIS A 77 12.61 -0.06 -16.55
C HIS A 77 14.09 -0.21 -16.18
N ILE A 78 14.42 -1.18 -15.33
CA ILE A 78 15.83 -1.56 -15.07
C ILE A 78 16.29 -2.54 -16.14
N GLU A 79 16.96 -2.03 -17.16
CA GLU A 79 17.43 -2.83 -18.31
C GLU A 79 18.79 -3.49 -18.03
N GLU A 80 19.69 -2.76 -17.36
CA GLU A 80 21.05 -3.22 -17.04
C GLU A 80 21.19 -3.53 -15.55
N ASN A 81 22.16 -4.40 -15.22
CA ASN A 81 22.49 -4.77 -13.84
C ASN A 81 21.28 -5.24 -13.02
N ARG A 82 20.41 -6.02 -13.64
CA ARG A 82 19.27 -6.61 -12.95
C ARG A 82 19.76 -7.53 -11.82
N PRO A 83 19.19 -7.42 -10.61
CA PRO A 83 19.58 -8.29 -9.52
C PRO A 83 19.24 -9.75 -9.82
N SER A 84 20.10 -10.65 -9.37
CA SER A 84 19.86 -12.09 -9.34
C SER A 84 18.73 -12.43 -8.35
N GLN A 85 18.20 -13.64 -8.42
CA GLN A 85 17.19 -14.11 -7.46
C GLN A 85 17.71 -14.09 -6.02
N GLN A 86 19.01 -14.35 -5.79
CA GLN A 86 19.61 -14.24 -4.47
C GLN A 86 19.63 -12.80 -3.96
N GLU A 87 20.02 -11.84 -4.81
CA GLU A 87 20.04 -10.42 -4.44
C GLU A 87 18.63 -9.89 -4.17
N ILE A 88 17.63 -10.28 -4.98
CA ILE A 88 16.21 -9.95 -4.71
C ILE A 88 15.79 -10.51 -3.34
N TYR A 89 16.15 -11.76 -3.04
CA TYR A 89 15.83 -12.38 -1.75
C TYR A 89 16.49 -11.65 -0.58
N ASP A 90 17.77 -11.27 -0.73
CA ASP A 90 18.51 -10.53 0.29
C ASP A 90 17.85 -9.15 0.58
N ILE A 91 17.43 -8.43 -0.48
CA ILE A 91 16.72 -7.15 -0.32
C ILE A 91 15.39 -7.35 0.40
N LEU A 92 14.58 -8.34 -0.01
CA LEU A 92 13.30 -8.66 0.62
C LEU A 92 13.47 -9.03 2.10
N MET A 93 14.57 -9.68 2.45
CA MET A 93 14.92 -10.02 3.84
C MET A 93 15.47 -8.82 4.64
N GLY A 94 15.50 -7.62 4.05
CA GLY A 94 16.01 -6.39 4.68
C GLY A 94 17.54 -6.32 4.75
N ARG A 95 18.24 -7.04 3.89
CA ARG A 95 19.70 -7.05 3.83
C ARG A 95 20.20 -6.32 2.60
N ARG A 96 21.21 -5.52 2.78
CA ARG A 96 21.97 -4.94 1.67
C ARG A 96 22.97 -5.97 1.14
N THR A 97 23.23 -5.93 -0.15
CA THR A 97 24.20 -6.83 -0.81
C THR A 97 25.64 -6.66 -0.29
N ASP A 98 25.94 -5.52 0.33
CA ASP A 98 27.24 -5.17 0.93
C ASP A 98 27.38 -5.56 2.42
N GLU A 99 26.31 -6.03 3.08
CA GLU A 99 26.31 -6.36 4.51
C GLU A 99 26.72 -7.80 4.85
N GLY A 100 27.28 -8.55 3.91
CA GLY A 100 27.75 -9.91 4.09
C GLY A 100 26.80 -11.00 3.60
N ALA A 101 27.25 -12.26 3.63
CA ALA A 101 26.49 -13.38 3.07
C ALA A 101 25.11 -13.49 3.71
N GLY A 102 24.10 -13.14 2.93
CA GLY A 102 22.71 -13.30 3.28
C GLY A 102 22.34 -14.76 3.54
N LYS A 103 21.12 -14.98 3.97
CA LYS A 103 20.56 -16.32 4.05
C LYS A 103 20.49 -16.87 2.62
N LYS A 104 21.10 -18.04 2.35
CA LYS A 104 21.07 -18.66 1.02
C LYS A 104 19.61 -18.85 0.58
N LEU A 105 19.29 -18.43 -0.65
CA LEU A 105 18.04 -18.77 -1.30
C LEU A 105 17.90 -20.28 -1.40
N PRO A 106 16.82 -20.91 -0.93
CA PRO A 106 16.61 -22.35 -1.03
C PRO A 106 16.67 -22.84 -2.49
N ASP A 107 17.29 -23.99 -2.71
CA ASP A 107 17.43 -24.55 -4.06
C ASP A 107 16.05 -24.86 -4.66
N GLY A 108 15.82 -24.41 -5.90
CA GLY A 108 14.58 -24.65 -6.64
C GLY A 108 13.46 -23.63 -6.39
N LEU A 109 13.63 -22.67 -5.47
CA LEU A 109 12.69 -21.60 -5.23
C LEU A 109 13.12 -20.29 -5.90
N THR A 110 12.15 -19.50 -6.30
CA THR A 110 12.35 -18.08 -6.61
C THR A 110 12.45 -17.26 -5.32
N ALA A 111 13.00 -16.05 -5.42
CA ALA A 111 13.07 -15.11 -4.29
C ALA A 111 11.69 -14.86 -3.67
N ARG A 112 10.64 -14.73 -4.50
CA ARG A 112 9.26 -14.53 -4.07
C ARG A 112 8.72 -15.71 -3.25
N GLU A 113 8.91 -16.93 -3.74
CA GLU A 113 8.43 -18.14 -3.07
C GLU A 113 9.13 -18.31 -1.71
N ALA A 114 10.45 -18.18 -1.68
CA ALA A 114 11.23 -18.30 -0.45
C ALA A 114 10.85 -17.19 0.57
N TYR A 115 10.61 -15.97 0.10
CA TYR A 115 10.19 -14.88 0.96
C TYR A 115 8.76 -15.07 1.49
N ALA A 116 7.85 -15.56 0.67
CA ALA A 116 6.49 -15.87 1.12
C ALA A 116 6.48 -16.97 2.18
N GLU A 117 7.26 -18.04 2.01
CA GLU A 117 7.43 -19.07 3.05
C GLU A 117 8.01 -18.49 4.35
N HIS A 118 8.99 -17.59 4.25
CA HIS A 118 9.54 -16.90 5.41
C HIS A 118 8.48 -16.10 6.15
N VAL A 119 7.71 -15.27 5.43
CA VAL A 119 6.62 -14.45 6.02
C VAL A 119 5.55 -15.33 6.68
N GLN A 120 5.12 -16.41 6.01
CA GLN A 120 4.14 -17.34 6.58
C GLN A 120 4.63 -17.98 7.88
N ASN A 121 5.91 -18.39 7.93
CA ASN A 121 6.50 -19.00 9.12
C ASN A 121 6.64 -17.99 10.27
N ASP A 122 7.12 -16.77 9.98
CA ASP A 122 7.23 -15.69 10.97
C ASP A 122 5.86 -15.35 11.58
N MET A 123 4.85 -15.17 10.72
CA MET A 123 3.49 -14.89 11.15
C MET A 123 2.87 -16.04 11.94
N LYS A 124 3.17 -17.29 11.55
CA LYS A 124 2.76 -18.49 12.31
C LYS A 124 3.37 -18.52 13.71
N GLU A 125 4.66 -18.20 13.81
CA GLU A 125 5.34 -18.13 15.11
C GLU A 125 4.80 -17.00 15.97
N LYS A 126 4.59 -15.82 15.40
CA LYS A 126 4.10 -14.63 16.09
C LYS A 126 2.66 -14.77 16.57
N TYR A 127 1.77 -15.27 15.72
CA TYR A 127 0.33 -15.29 16.00
C TYR A 127 -0.22 -16.67 16.35
N LYS A 128 0.60 -17.73 16.33
CA LYS A 128 0.21 -19.12 16.59
C LYS A 128 -0.92 -19.61 15.68
N GLN A 129 -1.00 -19.09 14.45
CA GLN A 129 -1.98 -19.45 13.44
C GLN A 129 -1.27 -20.01 12.21
N ASP A 130 -1.93 -20.93 11.48
CA ASP A 130 -1.40 -21.50 10.26
C ASP A 130 -1.82 -20.66 9.02
N PHE A 131 -0.83 -20.22 8.26
CA PHE A 131 -1.01 -19.43 7.04
C PHE A 131 -0.53 -20.17 5.77
N SER A 132 -0.16 -21.44 5.88
CA SER A 132 0.41 -22.24 4.77
C SER A 132 -0.55 -22.45 3.59
N SER A 133 -1.85 -22.20 3.78
CA SER A 133 -2.85 -22.28 2.71
C SER A 133 -2.94 -21.04 1.83
N LEU A 134 -2.25 -19.96 2.19
CA LEU A 134 -2.21 -18.74 1.40
C LEU A 134 -1.25 -18.91 0.22
N THR A 135 -1.64 -18.33 -0.91
CA THR A 135 -0.76 -18.22 -2.07
C THR A 135 0.37 -17.21 -1.84
N VAL A 136 1.39 -17.23 -2.68
CA VAL A 136 2.48 -16.23 -2.66
C VAL A 136 1.88 -14.81 -2.74
N THR A 137 0.96 -14.59 -3.67
CA THR A 137 0.28 -13.29 -3.85
C THR A 137 -0.48 -12.85 -2.59
N GLU A 138 -1.28 -13.73 -1.99
CA GLU A 138 -2.01 -13.41 -0.74
C GLU A 138 -1.06 -13.15 0.44
N THR A 139 0.17 -13.65 0.37
CA THR A 139 1.16 -13.50 1.43
C THR A 139 1.93 -12.19 1.34
N ILE A 140 2.51 -11.88 0.18
CA ILE A 140 3.51 -10.79 0.05
C ILE A 140 3.12 -9.66 -0.90
N ASP A 141 2.21 -9.86 -1.87
CA ASP A 141 1.87 -8.80 -2.82
C ASP A 141 1.01 -7.72 -2.17
N SER A 142 1.14 -6.49 -2.67
CA SER A 142 0.25 -5.41 -2.30
C SER A 142 -1.07 -5.55 -3.04
N ILE A 143 -2.03 -6.21 -2.38
CA ILE A 143 -3.41 -6.28 -2.86
C ILE A 143 -4.16 -5.14 -2.21
N GLU A 144 -4.61 -4.17 -3.00
CA GLU A 144 -5.32 -3.00 -2.49
C GLU A 144 -6.69 -2.87 -3.13
N TYR A 145 -7.72 -2.83 -2.32
CA TYR A 145 -9.07 -2.46 -2.71
C TYR A 145 -9.35 -1.01 -2.32
N PHE A 146 -9.74 -0.21 -3.29
CA PHE A 146 -10.33 1.10 -3.04
C PHE A 146 -11.85 0.95 -2.98
N VAL A 147 -12.45 1.53 -1.95
CA VAL A 147 -13.90 1.64 -1.76
C VAL A 147 -14.26 3.12 -1.72
N PHE A 148 -15.00 3.55 -2.73
CA PHE A 148 -15.46 4.94 -2.83
C PHE A 148 -16.22 5.36 -1.55
N PRO A 149 -16.03 6.59 -1.04
CA PRO A 149 -15.28 7.67 -1.68
C PRO A 149 -13.80 7.73 -1.29
N ASN A 150 -13.34 7.12 -0.19
CA ASN A 150 -12.06 7.49 0.40
C ASN A 150 -11.40 6.42 1.27
N ALA A 151 -11.79 5.16 1.15
CA ALA A 151 -11.26 4.07 1.96
C ALA A 151 -10.50 3.04 1.11
N PHE A 152 -9.41 2.52 1.68
CA PHE A 152 -8.56 1.51 1.06
C PHE A 152 -8.38 0.33 2.02
N PHE A 153 -8.40 -0.88 1.49
CA PHE A 153 -8.28 -2.11 2.27
C PHE A 153 -7.21 -3.01 1.68
N PHE A 154 -6.26 -3.40 2.51
CA PHE A 154 -5.19 -4.32 2.15
C PHE A 154 -5.41 -5.65 2.87
N PRO A 155 -5.93 -6.68 2.20
CA PRO A 155 -6.23 -7.98 2.82
C PRO A 155 -5.04 -8.93 2.88
N GLY A 156 -3.89 -8.58 2.31
CA GLY A 156 -2.67 -9.41 2.31
C GLY A 156 -2.23 -9.81 3.72
N LEU A 157 -1.40 -10.84 3.83
CA LEU A 157 -0.87 -11.27 5.13
C LEU A 157 0.18 -10.28 5.65
N GLN A 158 1.18 -9.97 4.82
CA GLN A 158 2.27 -9.06 5.18
C GLN A 158 1.79 -7.60 5.21
N LEU A 159 1.05 -7.19 4.17
CA LEU A 159 0.47 -5.85 4.07
C LEU A 159 -1.00 -5.91 4.45
N SER A 160 -1.26 -5.69 5.72
CA SER A 160 -2.59 -5.76 6.31
C SER A 160 -2.95 -4.42 6.92
N MET A 161 -3.65 -3.59 6.14
CA MET A 161 -3.88 -2.20 6.50
C MET A 161 -5.25 -1.71 6.03
N VAL A 162 -5.67 -0.60 6.62
CA VAL A 162 -6.79 0.21 6.12
C VAL A 162 -6.34 1.65 6.07
N TYR A 163 -6.62 2.34 4.95
CA TYR A 163 -6.43 3.78 4.82
C TYR A 163 -7.78 4.46 4.71
N ARG A 164 -7.85 5.69 5.20
CA ARG A 164 -8.96 6.57 4.96
C ARG A 164 -8.49 8.01 4.84
N PHE A 165 -8.87 8.68 3.76
CA PHE A 165 -8.56 10.09 3.54
C PHE A 165 -9.78 10.95 3.83
N ARG A 166 -9.77 11.70 4.92
CA ARG A 166 -10.86 12.59 5.33
C ARG A 166 -10.55 14.03 4.93
N PRO A 167 -11.53 14.79 4.39
CA PRO A 167 -11.35 16.21 4.15
C PRO A 167 -10.98 16.96 5.44
N ASN A 168 -10.01 17.87 5.33
CA ASN A 168 -9.66 18.83 6.40
C ASN A 168 -9.51 20.22 5.77
N GLY A 169 -10.61 20.79 5.33
CA GLY A 169 -10.65 22.00 4.50
C GLY A 169 -10.41 21.68 3.01
N VAL A 170 -10.24 22.73 2.21
CA VAL A 170 -10.06 22.62 0.75
C VAL A 170 -8.65 22.12 0.40
N ASP A 171 -7.66 22.56 1.14
CA ASP A 171 -6.24 22.32 0.86
C ASP A 171 -5.59 21.34 1.84
N GLY A 172 -6.37 20.63 2.64
CA GLY A 172 -5.87 19.69 3.63
C GLY A 172 -6.67 18.40 3.67
N ALA A 173 -6.03 17.35 4.18
CA ALA A 173 -6.65 16.08 4.51
C ALA A 173 -6.13 15.53 5.84
N LEU A 174 -6.91 14.60 6.42
CA LEU A 174 -6.47 13.70 7.48
C LEU A 174 -6.33 12.31 6.89
N PHE A 175 -5.17 11.73 7.04
CA PHE A 175 -4.89 10.36 6.63
C PHE A 175 -4.94 9.46 7.86
N ASP A 176 -6.01 8.67 7.97
CA ASP A 176 -6.08 7.58 8.95
C ASP A 176 -5.38 6.36 8.36
N LEU A 177 -4.36 5.89 9.02
CA LEU A 177 -3.60 4.70 8.68
C LEU A 177 -3.73 3.69 9.82
N LEU A 178 -4.31 2.54 9.52
CA LEU A 178 -4.59 1.48 10.47
C LEU A 178 -3.80 0.23 10.07
N PHE A 179 -2.80 -0.16 10.87
CA PHE A 179 -2.17 -1.46 10.72
C PHE A 179 -3.02 -2.51 11.44
N LEU A 180 -3.20 -3.65 10.78
CA LEU A 180 -4.02 -4.72 11.27
C LEU A 180 -3.18 -5.96 11.58
N ARG A 181 -3.61 -6.73 12.56
CA ARG A 181 -3.06 -8.04 12.90
C ARG A 181 -4.17 -9.09 13.02
N PRO A 182 -3.86 -10.39 12.89
CA PRO A 182 -4.81 -11.44 13.19
C PRO A 182 -5.37 -11.32 14.61
N LYS A 183 -6.64 -11.64 14.80
CA LYS A 183 -7.23 -11.77 16.15
C LYS A 183 -6.60 -12.94 16.88
N PRO A 184 -6.48 -12.89 18.22
CA PRO A 184 -6.10 -14.05 19.01
C PRO A 184 -7.01 -15.24 18.69
N ILE A 185 -6.46 -16.46 18.70
CA ILE A 185 -7.24 -17.69 18.59
C ILE A 185 -8.13 -17.85 19.82
N ASP A 186 -7.56 -17.57 20.99
CA ASP A 186 -8.21 -17.70 22.28
C ASP A 186 -8.24 -16.34 23.01
N GLY A 187 -9.33 -16.10 23.72
CA GLY A 187 -9.49 -14.92 24.55
C GLY A 187 -10.08 -13.69 23.82
N PRO A 188 -10.32 -12.62 24.58
CA PRO A 188 -10.90 -11.40 24.04
C PRO A 188 -9.89 -10.65 23.16
N CYS A 189 -10.38 -9.99 22.11
CA CYS A 189 -9.56 -9.03 21.38
C CYS A 189 -9.20 -7.86 22.30
N PRO A 190 -7.93 -7.42 22.34
CA PRO A 190 -7.58 -6.16 22.97
C PRO A 190 -8.38 -5.01 22.36
N PRO A 191 -8.67 -3.95 23.13
CA PRO A 191 -9.26 -2.74 22.56
C PRO A 191 -8.31 -2.16 21.50
N PRO A 192 -8.86 -1.45 20.48
CA PRO A 192 -8.01 -0.75 19.53
C PRO A 192 -7.16 0.31 20.28
N PRO A 193 -5.93 0.55 19.84
CA PRO A 193 -5.09 1.59 20.43
C PRO A 193 -5.67 2.97 20.16
N ASP A 194 -5.33 3.94 21.01
CA ASP A 194 -5.56 5.34 20.71
C ASP A 194 -4.79 5.76 19.46
N ALA A 195 -5.32 6.74 18.74
CA ALA A 195 -4.67 7.25 17.55
C ALA A 195 -3.40 8.04 17.90
N PHE A 196 -2.31 7.77 17.21
CA PHE A 196 -1.10 8.57 17.25
C PHE A 196 -1.21 9.69 16.22
N GLU A 197 -1.34 10.94 16.69
CA GLU A 197 -1.52 12.08 15.81
C GLU A 197 -0.17 12.64 15.34
N LEU A 198 -0.06 12.92 14.05
CA LEU A 198 1.12 13.50 13.39
C LEU A 198 0.75 14.80 12.68
N GLU A 199 1.52 15.83 12.92
CA GLU A 199 1.46 17.10 12.18
C GLU A 199 2.07 16.91 10.77
N ILE A 200 1.92 17.94 9.91
CA ILE A 200 2.39 17.88 8.51
C ILE A 200 3.90 17.57 8.43
N GLU A 201 4.70 18.16 9.31
CA GLU A 201 6.15 18.04 9.33
C GLU A 201 6.67 16.80 10.07
N ASP A 202 5.79 16.08 10.74
CA ASP A 202 6.21 14.90 11.50
C ASP A 202 6.45 13.70 10.58
N SER A 203 7.52 12.95 10.80
CA SER A 203 7.75 11.68 10.12
C SER A 203 6.84 10.59 10.69
N TYR A 204 6.35 9.69 9.83
CA TYR A 204 5.62 8.50 10.29
C TYR A 204 6.48 7.60 11.18
N THR A 205 7.79 7.63 11.03
CA THR A 205 8.72 6.84 11.86
C THR A 205 8.70 7.22 13.34
N LYS A 206 8.07 8.35 13.72
CA LYS A 206 7.85 8.72 15.12
C LYS A 206 6.81 7.83 15.81
N CYS A 207 5.91 7.22 15.05
CA CYS A 207 4.88 6.34 15.60
C CYS A 207 5.42 4.92 15.78
N PRO A 208 5.38 4.35 16.99
CA PRO A 208 5.74 2.95 17.19
C PRO A 208 4.86 2.01 16.34
N GLY A 209 5.47 1.02 15.71
CA GLY A 209 4.77 0.06 14.84
C GLY A 209 4.70 0.46 13.37
N THR A 210 5.30 1.61 12.98
CA THR A 210 5.37 2.04 11.58
C THR A 210 6.78 1.89 10.97
N GLU A 211 7.71 1.32 11.70
CA GLU A 211 9.14 1.24 11.32
C GLU A 211 9.35 0.63 9.94
N PHE A 212 8.51 -0.32 9.58
CA PHE A 212 8.59 -1.05 8.31
C PHE A 212 8.24 -0.17 7.08
N LEU A 213 7.26 0.72 7.20
CA LEU A 213 6.74 1.52 6.09
C LEU A 213 6.81 3.03 6.34
N GLY A 214 7.23 3.48 7.51
CA GLY A 214 7.20 4.90 7.86
C GLY A 214 7.95 5.79 6.88
N ALA A 215 9.15 5.38 6.46
CA ALA A 215 9.93 6.12 5.48
C ALA A 215 9.26 6.15 4.08
N VAL A 216 8.58 5.07 3.70
CA VAL A 216 7.83 5.00 2.43
C VAL A 216 6.67 5.99 2.45
N TYR A 217 5.89 6.04 3.53
CA TYR A 217 4.83 7.04 3.68
C TYR A 217 5.34 8.48 3.71
N ASP A 218 6.53 8.72 4.27
CA ASP A 218 7.17 10.04 4.22
C ASP A 218 7.49 10.43 2.77
N GLN A 219 8.00 9.50 1.96
CA GLN A 219 8.28 9.73 0.54
C GLN A 219 6.98 10.06 -0.22
N ASP A 220 5.92 9.26 -0.07
CA ASP A 220 4.62 9.48 -0.71
C ASP A 220 4.04 10.85 -0.35
N THR A 221 3.96 11.14 0.94
CA THR A 221 3.24 12.33 1.42
C THR A 221 4.03 13.62 1.28
N ASN A 222 5.36 13.57 1.21
CA ASN A 222 6.20 14.74 0.94
C ASN A 222 5.98 15.32 -0.47
N ASN A 223 5.57 14.51 -1.44
CA ASN A 223 5.24 14.96 -2.78
C ASN A 223 3.96 15.80 -2.85
N LEU A 224 3.03 15.62 -1.90
CA LEU A 224 1.69 16.23 -1.93
C LEU A 224 1.70 17.75 -1.87
N LEU A 225 2.62 18.34 -1.12
CA LEU A 225 2.76 19.80 -1.06
C LEU A 225 3.18 20.39 -2.41
N SER A 226 4.12 19.75 -3.09
CA SER A 226 4.58 20.17 -4.42
C SER A 226 3.49 19.97 -5.47
N GLN A 227 2.75 18.86 -5.42
CA GLN A 227 1.59 18.60 -6.26
C GLN A 227 0.52 19.67 -6.07
N THR A 228 0.16 20.00 -4.85
CA THR A 228 -0.83 21.04 -4.53
C THR A 228 -0.42 22.42 -5.08
N LYS A 229 0.86 22.78 -4.95
CA LYS A 229 1.39 24.03 -5.52
C LYS A 229 1.32 23.99 -7.07
N GLY A 230 1.69 22.87 -7.67
CA GLY A 230 1.63 22.65 -9.11
C GLY A 230 0.21 22.84 -9.66
N PHE A 231 -0.81 22.26 -9.03
CA PHE A 231 -2.20 22.44 -9.45
C PHE A 231 -2.67 23.88 -9.38
N LYS A 232 -2.31 24.61 -8.31
CA LYS A 232 -2.69 26.03 -8.14
C LYS A 232 -2.05 26.98 -9.16
N THR A 233 -0.90 26.62 -9.69
CA THR A 233 -0.11 27.44 -10.62
C THR A 233 -0.20 26.99 -12.06
N SER A 234 -0.80 25.84 -12.34
CA SER A 234 -0.94 25.28 -13.68
C SER A 234 -1.86 26.14 -14.57
N LEU A 235 -1.40 26.43 -15.79
CA LEU A 235 -2.23 27.05 -16.82
C LEU A 235 -3.25 26.06 -17.40
N LYS A 236 -2.95 24.76 -17.34
CA LYS A 236 -3.86 23.70 -17.79
C LYS A 236 -4.93 23.48 -16.71
N LYS A 237 -6.19 23.57 -17.12
CA LYS A 237 -7.33 23.25 -16.27
C LYS A 237 -7.59 21.75 -16.31
N GLY A 238 -7.19 21.04 -15.27
CA GLY A 238 -7.33 19.59 -15.13
C GLY A 238 -6.06 18.83 -15.49
N GLN A 239 -6.07 17.54 -15.14
CA GLN A 239 -4.96 16.62 -15.33
C GLN A 239 -5.08 15.83 -16.63
N SER A 240 -3.95 15.35 -17.16
CA SER A 240 -3.94 14.26 -18.14
C SER A 240 -3.70 12.97 -17.37
N LEU A 241 -4.62 12.05 -17.45
CA LEU A 241 -4.51 10.74 -16.79
C LEU A 241 -4.07 9.69 -17.80
N GLY A 242 -3.14 8.84 -17.40
CA GLY A 242 -2.68 7.68 -18.15
C GLY A 242 -3.83 6.71 -18.45
N ASN A 243 -3.74 5.98 -19.57
CA ASN A 243 -4.85 5.15 -20.00
C ASN A 243 -5.05 3.93 -19.09
N TYR A 244 -4.01 3.14 -18.84
CA TYR A 244 -4.07 1.94 -18.02
C TYR A 244 -3.67 2.23 -16.56
N GLN A 245 -2.51 2.81 -16.35
CA GLN A 245 -1.93 3.01 -15.01
C GLN A 245 -2.80 3.87 -14.08
N GLU A 246 -3.58 4.80 -14.63
CA GLU A 246 -4.47 5.68 -13.85
C GLU A 246 -5.96 5.38 -14.07
N ALA A 247 -6.28 4.14 -14.44
CA ALA A 247 -7.68 3.72 -14.62
C ALA A 247 -8.51 3.91 -13.34
N ARG A 248 -7.93 3.66 -12.17
CA ARG A 248 -8.59 3.79 -10.87
C ARG A 248 -8.81 5.25 -10.49
N THR A 249 -7.87 6.13 -10.80
CA THR A 249 -8.02 7.59 -10.62
C THR A 249 -9.18 8.12 -11.46
N ARG A 250 -9.26 7.73 -12.74
CA ARG A 250 -10.41 8.09 -13.58
C ARG A 250 -11.72 7.55 -13.03
N HIS A 251 -11.72 6.31 -12.55
CA HIS A 251 -12.90 5.69 -11.95
C HIS A 251 -13.40 6.45 -10.71
N LEU A 252 -12.48 6.89 -9.83
CA LEU A 252 -12.81 7.75 -8.70
C LEU A 252 -13.52 9.02 -9.16
N HIS A 253 -12.96 9.75 -10.14
CA HIS A 253 -13.54 11.01 -10.63
C HIS A 253 -14.87 10.79 -11.33
N GLN A 254 -14.98 9.79 -12.20
CA GLN A 254 -16.24 9.46 -12.87
C GLN A 254 -17.36 9.12 -11.88
N THR A 255 -17.05 8.39 -10.83
CA THR A 255 -18.03 8.07 -9.77
C THR A 255 -18.40 9.33 -8.99
N LEU A 256 -17.43 10.17 -8.67
CA LEU A 256 -17.69 11.43 -7.97
C LEU A 256 -18.59 12.36 -8.80
N ASP A 257 -18.34 12.49 -10.10
CA ASP A 257 -19.14 13.32 -11.01
C ASP A 257 -20.59 12.86 -11.06
N LYS A 258 -20.86 11.53 -11.11
CA LYS A 258 -22.22 10.99 -11.03
C LYS A 258 -22.95 11.48 -9.77
N TYR A 259 -22.30 11.43 -8.61
CA TYR A 259 -22.91 11.89 -7.34
C TYR A 259 -23.13 13.41 -7.30
N LEU A 260 -22.29 14.19 -7.97
CA LEU A 260 -22.47 15.65 -8.05
C LEU A 260 -23.57 16.03 -9.01
N GLU A 261 -23.73 15.31 -10.13
CA GLU A 261 -24.80 15.52 -11.10
C GLU A 261 -26.18 15.16 -10.56
N GLU A 262 -26.31 14.02 -9.86
CA GLU A 262 -27.55 13.58 -9.22
C GLU A 262 -28.13 14.58 -8.20
N LYS A 263 -27.27 15.41 -7.57
CA LYS A 263 -27.71 16.46 -6.64
C LYS A 263 -28.22 17.74 -7.32
N ASN A 264 -27.95 17.91 -8.60
CA ASN A 264 -28.31 19.11 -9.36
C ASN A 264 -29.55 18.89 -10.26
N GLY A 265 -30.15 17.70 -10.27
CA GLY A 265 -31.40 17.32 -10.92
C GLY A 265 -32.54 17.16 -9.92
#